data_65c3a2c7890f6b3d35c0f45b3ef2fce8
#
_entry.id   65c3a2c7890f6b3d35c0f45b3ef2fce8
#
_cell.length_a   1.000
_cell.length_b   1.000
_cell.length_c   1.000
_cell.angle_alpha   90.00
_cell.angle_beta   90.00
_cell.angle_gamma   90.00
#
_symmetry.space_group_name_H-M   'P 1'
#
loop_
_entity.id
_entity.type
_entity.pdbx_description
1 polymer ?
#
loop_
_entity_poly.entity_id
_entity_poly.type
_entity_poly.pdbx_seq_one_letter_code
_entity_poly.pdbx_strand_id
1 'polypeptide(L)'
;MSGQLLYRWLEQDGEAFGWPGLEPRWTSSVKDAVGTAYSASSRVWFTCSHGVLNEIYHPTIDSAQVRDMEFLVTDGETFAHEEKRDLLSTFEYIHPEALGVRYINRDPQGRYTLTKEIICDPHHSVVFQYVKLEGHEELLPRLKVYALLAPHLDGGGAGNTARAVDIAGHKMLLAWKGPWSLAMGASCGFSRVSCGFVGASDGWRDVIDNYRMDWEFGSATNGNLALLGELNLCNAGADGSRVFSVAFGIGEGHHTALQKTVSALATPFEAHRDRFIGQWHRVANPD
;
A
#
# COMPACT_ATOMS: atom_id res chain seq x y z
N MET A 1 -22.79 17.10 -13.85
CA MET A 1 -22.96 15.63 -13.99
C MET A 1 -21.74 15.00 -13.38
N SER A 2 -21.85 14.41 -12.19
CA SER A 2 -20.77 13.60 -11.60
C SER A 2 -20.67 12.33 -12.42
N GLY A 3 -19.63 12.26 -13.28
CA GLY A 3 -19.37 11.04 -14.03
C GLY A 3 -19.14 9.89 -13.06
N GLN A 4 -19.98 8.87 -13.14
CA GLN A 4 -19.81 7.67 -12.34
C GLN A 4 -18.54 6.95 -12.82
N LEU A 5 -17.59 6.69 -11.90
CA LEU A 5 -16.40 5.90 -12.21
C LEU A 5 -16.83 4.50 -12.66
N LEU A 6 -16.47 4.11 -13.87
CA LEU A 6 -16.74 2.79 -14.41
C LEU A 6 -15.59 1.85 -14.07
N TYR A 7 -15.88 0.74 -13.43
CA TYR A 7 -14.93 -0.32 -13.16
C TYR A 7 -15.54 -1.68 -13.47
N ARG A 8 -14.69 -2.67 -13.72
CA ARG A 8 -15.09 -4.06 -13.93
C ARG A 8 -14.30 -5.00 -13.02
N TRP A 9 -14.92 -6.07 -12.60
CA TRP A 9 -14.25 -7.14 -11.88
C TRP A 9 -13.29 -7.89 -12.81
N LEU A 10 -12.14 -8.25 -12.29
CA LEU A 10 -11.21 -9.17 -12.95
C LEU A 10 -11.40 -10.56 -12.37
N GLU A 11 -11.91 -11.47 -13.16
CA GLU A 11 -12.16 -12.86 -12.71
C GLU A 11 -10.85 -13.67 -12.62
N GLN A 12 -9.94 -13.49 -13.53
CA GLN A 12 -8.58 -14.10 -13.54
C GLN A 12 -8.65 -15.61 -13.24
N ASP A 13 -7.89 -16.09 -12.23
CA ASP A 13 -7.88 -17.48 -11.78
C ASP A 13 -9.07 -17.81 -10.84
N GLY A 14 -10.05 -16.92 -10.71
CA GLY A 14 -11.25 -17.10 -9.91
C GLY A 14 -11.07 -16.82 -8.43
N GLU A 15 -11.84 -17.54 -7.59
CA GLU A 15 -11.80 -17.43 -6.13
C GLU A 15 -10.56 -18.12 -5.56
N ALA A 16 -9.89 -17.48 -4.61
CA ALA A 16 -8.78 -18.07 -3.89
C ALA A 16 -9.19 -19.25 -3.02
N PHE A 17 -8.30 -20.21 -2.84
CA PHE A 17 -8.50 -21.36 -1.95
C PHE A 17 -8.03 -21.05 -0.52
N GLY A 18 -8.47 -21.86 0.45
CA GLY A 18 -7.97 -21.80 1.82
C GLY A 18 -8.80 -20.95 2.77
N TRP A 19 -10.11 -20.76 2.46
CA TRP A 19 -11.06 -20.13 3.37
C TRP A 19 -11.06 -20.81 4.75
N PRO A 20 -11.17 -20.08 5.86
CA PRO A 20 -11.29 -18.62 5.98
C PRO A 20 -9.94 -17.89 6.13
N GLY A 21 -8.84 -18.54 5.88
CA GLY A 21 -7.50 -18.07 6.19
C GLY A 21 -7.09 -18.32 7.63
N LEU A 22 -5.79 -18.26 7.90
CA LEU A 22 -5.22 -18.38 9.23
C LEU A 22 -5.29 -17.05 9.97
N GLU A 23 -5.16 -17.08 11.30
CA GLU A 23 -4.92 -15.88 12.08
C GLU A 23 -3.68 -15.16 11.57
N PRO A 24 -3.79 -13.85 11.28
CA PRO A 24 -2.69 -13.10 10.71
C PRO A 24 -1.53 -12.94 11.70
N ARG A 25 -0.31 -13.11 11.19
CA ARG A 25 0.93 -12.88 11.93
C ARG A 25 1.58 -11.55 11.51
N TRP A 26 0.79 -10.49 11.59
CA TRP A 26 1.25 -9.16 11.22
C TRP A 26 2.10 -8.52 12.32
N THR A 27 2.65 -7.35 12.01
CA THR A 27 3.44 -6.55 12.94
C THR A 27 2.67 -6.28 14.24
N SER A 28 3.36 -6.29 15.36
CA SER A 28 2.78 -5.95 16.67
C SER A 28 2.27 -4.50 16.69
N SER A 29 1.50 -4.15 17.73
CA SER A 29 0.97 -2.81 17.91
C SER A 29 2.00 -1.74 18.33
N VAL A 30 3.28 -2.09 18.39
CA VAL A 30 4.39 -1.13 18.62
C VAL A 30 4.42 -0.12 17.49
N LYS A 31 4.60 1.16 17.82
CA LYS A 31 4.59 2.27 16.89
C LYS A 31 5.87 3.09 17.04
N ASP A 32 6.62 3.23 15.94
CA ASP A 32 7.77 4.11 15.85
C ASP A 32 7.33 5.54 15.54
N ALA A 33 6.32 5.67 14.68
CA ALA A 33 5.82 6.95 14.23
C ALA A 33 4.32 6.89 13.94
N VAL A 34 3.69 8.07 13.99
CA VAL A 34 2.30 8.32 13.60
C VAL A 34 2.26 9.44 12.59
N GLY A 35 1.27 9.41 11.70
CA GLY A 35 1.10 10.44 10.69
C GLY A 35 -0.36 10.74 10.38
N THR A 36 -0.60 11.98 10.00
CA THR A 36 -1.90 12.47 9.52
C THR A 36 -1.73 13.82 8.83
N ALA A 37 -2.71 14.22 8.03
CA ALA A 37 -2.82 15.58 7.53
C ALA A 37 -3.55 16.49 8.55
N TYR A 38 -3.25 17.78 8.53
CA TYR A 38 -4.00 18.75 9.33
C TYR A 38 -5.21 19.24 8.55
N SER A 39 -6.27 18.45 8.53
CA SER A 39 -7.50 18.80 7.82
C SER A 39 -8.69 18.00 8.33
N ALA A 40 -9.82 18.66 8.51
CA ALA A 40 -11.08 18.02 8.88
C ALA A 40 -11.68 17.16 7.75
N SER A 41 -11.26 17.37 6.51
CA SER A 41 -11.71 16.60 5.35
C SER A 41 -10.86 15.37 5.09
N SER A 42 -9.62 15.31 5.57
CA SER A 42 -8.75 14.15 5.52
C SER A 42 -8.85 13.36 6.83
N ARG A 43 -9.85 12.48 6.89
CA ARG A 43 -10.18 11.72 8.11
C ARG A 43 -9.45 10.37 8.12
N VAL A 44 -8.12 10.43 8.01
CA VAL A 44 -7.27 9.25 7.96
C VAL A 44 -5.99 9.50 8.75
N TRP A 45 -5.56 8.50 9.50
CA TRP A 45 -4.32 8.48 10.28
C TRP A 45 -3.59 7.18 9.98
N PHE A 46 -2.29 7.21 10.08
CA PHE A 46 -1.48 5.99 9.94
C PHE A 46 -0.45 5.88 11.06
N THR A 47 -0.01 4.66 11.28
CA THR A 47 1.11 4.35 12.16
C THR A 47 2.13 3.52 11.43
N CYS A 48 3.38 3.63 11.85
CA CYS A 48 4.51 2.93 11.27
C CYS A 48 5.32 2.23 12.34
N SER A 49 5.86 1.07 12.01
CA SER A 49 6.88 0.37 12.79
C SER A 49 7.64 -0.63 11.91
N HIS A 50 8.84 -1.00 12.32
CA HIS A 50 9.65 -2.01 11.63
C HIS A 50 9.87 -1.74 10.12
N GLY A 51 9.92 -0.49 9.74
CA GLY A 51 10.12 -0.09 8.35
C GLY A 51 8.87 -0.13 7.47
N VAL A 52 7.69 -0.43 8.02
CA VAL A 52 6.44 -0.55 7.28
C VAL A 52 5.34 0.35 7.83
N LEU A 53 4.34 0.65 6.99
CA LEU A 53 3.07 1.20 7.43
C LEU A 53 2.28 0.05 8.05
N ASN A 54 2.01 0.12 9.38
CA ASN A 54 1.41 -1.01 10.06
C ASN A 54 -0.09 -0.88 10.33
N GLU A 55 -0.64 0.32 10.48
CA GLU A 55 -2.08 0.52 10.63
C GLU A 55 -2.54 1.80 9.91
N ILE A 56 -3.75 1.76 9.37
CA ILE A 56 -4.49 2.92 8.88
C ILE A 56 -5.80 2.99 9.65
N TYR A 57 -6.15 4.18 10.15
CA TYR A 57 -7.37 4.46 10.90
C TYR A 57 -8.28 5.37 10.08
N HIS A 58 -9.57 5.07 10.08
CA HIS A 58 -10.62 5.84 9.43
C HIS A 58 -12.00 5.39 9.95
N PRO A 59 -12.96 6.25 10.16
CA PRO A 59 -12.97 7.72 10.05
C PRO A 59 -12.53 8.41 11.33
N THR A 60 -12.12 7.65 12.34
CA THR A 60 -11.66 8.11 13.65
C THR A 60 -10.40 7.35 14.07
N ILE A 61 -9.67 7.89 15.05
CA ILE A 61 -8.38 7.35 15.50
C ILE A 61 -8.48 6.00 16.26
N ASP A 62 -9.67 5.57 16.59
CA ASP A 62 -9.95 4.28 17.25
C ASP A 62 -10.46 3.21 16.27
N SER A 63 -10.62 3.55 14.99
CA SER A 63 -11.18 2.66 13.97
C SER A 63 -10.10 2.18 13.01
N ALA A 64 -9.34 1.16 13.40
CA ALA A 64 -8.33 0.55 12.55
C ALA A 64 -8.99 -0.21 11.37
N GLN A 65 -8.46 0.00 10.16
CA GLN A 65 -8.98 -0.55 8.91
C GLN A 65 -7.94 -1.38 8.14
N VAL A 66 -6.67 -1.28 8.49
CA VAL A 66 -5.55 -1.98 7.86
C VAL A 66 -4.61 -2.50 8.92
N ARG A 67 -4.03 -3.66 8.66
CA ARG A 67 -2.94 -4.21 9.46
C ARG A 67 -1.82 -4.65 8.54
N ASP A 68 -0.70 -3.93 8.56
CA ASP A 68 0.44 -4.04 7.67
C ASP A 68 0.15 -3.75 6.19
N MET A 69 0.89 -2.79 5.70
CA MET A 69 1.15 -2.56 4.30
C MET A 69 2.65 -2.48 4.11
N GLU A 70 3.20 -3.39 3.34
CA GLU A 70 4.64 -3.53 3.13
C GLU A 70 4.97 -3.90 1.69
N PHE A 71 6.25 -3.78 1.34
CA PHE A 71 6.74 -4.24 0.07
C PHE A 71 7.54 -5.54 0.21
N LEU A 72 7.36 -6.42 -0.75
CA LEU A 72 8.22 -7.57 -0.96
C LEU A 72 9.13 -7.27 -2.14
N VAL A 73 10.40 -7.65 -2.03
CA VAL A 73 11.41 -7.41 -3.09
C VAL A 73 12.09 -8.73 -3.42
N THR A 74 12.14 -9.07 -4.70
CA THR A 74 12.79 -10.29 -5.19
C THR A 74 13.59 -10.01 -6.46
N ASP A 75 14.65 -10.80 -6.70
CA ASP A 75 15.35 -10.86 -7.99
C ASP A 75 14.78 -11.92 -8.94
N GLY A 76 13.76 -12.65 -8.49
CA GLY A 76 13.08 -13.70 -9.23
C GLY A 76 13.74 -15.08 -9.17
N GLU A 77 14.90 -15.22 -8.51
CA GLU A 77 15.68 -16.47 -8.56
C GLU A 77 16.35 -16.85 -7.24
N THR A 78 16.93 -15.88 -6.50
CA THR A 78 17.83 -16.20 -5.39
C THR A 78 17.35 -15.70 -4.03
N PHE A 79 16.51 -14.66 -3.98
CA PHE A 79 15.96 -14.14 -2.74
C PHE A 79 14.55 -13.56 -2.92
N ALA A 80 13.80 -13.59 -1.84
CA ALA A 80 12.59 -12.80 -1.66
C ALA A 80 12.63 -12.19 -0.25
N HIS A 81 12.65 -10.87 -0.18
CA HIS A 81 12.73 -10.11 1.06
C HIS A 81 11.38 -9.50 1.42
N GLU A 82 11.04 -9.59 2.70
CA GLU A 82 9.97 -8.83 3.33
C GLU A 82 10.57 -7.64 4.09
N GLU A 83 10.07 -6.43 3.88
CA GLU A 83 10.67 -5.22 4.45
C GLU A 83 10.94 -5.33 5.95
N LYS A 84 9.91 -5.67 6.73
CA LYS A 84 9.98 -5.69 8.20
C LYS A 84 10.90 -6.76 8.77
N ARG A 85 11.15 -7.84 8.02
CA ARG A 85 11.91 -9.00 8.47
C ARG A 85 13.35 -8.99 7.98
N ASP A 86 13.54 -8.58 6.72
CA ASP A 86 14.79 -8.82 6.00
C ASP A 86 15.61 -7.55 5.76
N LEU A 87 15.04 -6.36 5.93
CA LEU A 87 15.71 -5.10 5.69
C LEU A 87 16.10 -4.36 6.97
N LEU A 88 17.16 -3.57 6.89
CA LEU A 88 17.58 -2.66 7.95
C LEU A 88 16.89 -1.31 7.77
N SER A 89 16.10 -0.90 8.74
CA SER A 89 15.25 0.28 8.64
C SER A 89 15.71 1.42 9.54
N THR A 90 15.72 2.63 8.99
CA THR A 90 15.82 3.87 9.75
C THR A 90 14.68 4.79 9.33
N PHE A 91 14.20 5.65 10.24
CA PHE A 91 13.12 6.59 9.92
C PHE A 91 13.41 8.00 10.43
N GLU A 92 12.76 8.96 9.81
CA GLU A 92 12.70 10.36 10.22
C GLU A 92 11.36 10.95 9.78
N TYR A 93 10.97 12.08 10.36
CA TYR A 93 9.87 12.87 9.79
C TYR A 93 10.35 13.63 8.56
N ILE A 94 9.51 13.70 7.51
CA ILE A 94 9.85 14.37 6.23
C ILE A 94 10.06 15.87 6.38
N HIS A 95 9.50 16.46 7.45
CA HIS A 95 9.63 17.88 7.80
C HIS A 95 9.41 18.05 9.31
N PRO A 96 10.13 18.98 9.98
CA PRO A 96 10.01 19.17 11.43
C PRO A 96 8.61 19.53 11.92
N GLU A 97 7.80 20.16 11.08
CA GLU A 97 6.45 20.64 11.40
C GLU A 97 5.34 19.72 10.88
N ALA A 98 5.66 18.64 10.16
CA ALA A 98 4.66 17.82 9.48
C ALA A 98 4.71 16.35 9.89
N LEU A 99 3.54 15.74 10.13
CA LEU A 99 3.41 14.34 10.53
C LEU A 99 3.39 13.42 9.31
N GLY A 100 4.42 13.51 8.48
CA GLY A 100 4.74 12.57 7.40
C GLY A 100 6.07 11.89 7.69
N VAL A 101 6.20 10.62 7.31
CA VAL A 101 7.32 9.76 7.72
C VAL A 101 8.14 9.35 6.51
N ARG A 102 9.47 9.37 6.64
CA ARG A 102 10.40 8.77 5.69
C ARG A 102 11.06 7.57 6.32
N TYR A 103 10.98 6.42 5.66
CA TYR A 103 11.80 5.25 5.94
C TYR A 103 12.89 5.07 4.89
N ILE A 104 14.04 4.61 5.35
CA ILE A 104 15.12 4.13 4.49
C ILE A 104 15.37 2.68 4.87
N ASN A 105 14.93 1.77 4.01
CA ASN A 105 15.02 0.33 4.18
C ASN A 105 16.12 -0.23 3.28
N ARG A 106 17.18 -0.75 3.88
CA ARG A 106 18.37 -1.21 3.19
C ARG A 106 18.48 -2.72 3.23
N ASP A 107 18.81 -3.32 2.09
CA ASP A 107 19.28 -4.70 2.05
C ASP A 107 20.56 -4.81 2.92
N PRO A 108 20.63 -5.79 3.85
CA PRO A 108 21.84 -5.99 4.69
C PRO A 108 23.12 -6.21 3.91
N GLN A 109 23.02 -6.71 2.68
CA GLN A 109 24.17 -6.89 1.77
C GLN A 109 24.47 -5.63 0.92
N GLY A 110 23.69 -4.57 1.07
CA GLY A 110 23.90 -3.31 0.38
C GLY A 110 23.57 -3.31 -1.12
N ARG A 111 22.84 -4.31 -1.62
CA ARG A 111 22.55 -4.45 -3.06
C ARG A 111 21.48 -3.47 -3.54
N TYR A 112 20.53 -3.10 -2.68
CA TYR A 112 19.45 -2.15 -2.99
C TYR A 112 18.94 -1.44 -1.74
N THR A 113 18.22 -0.35 -1.96
CA THR A 113 17.56 0.46 -0.93
C THR A 113 16.19 0.88 -1.39
N LEU A 114 15.20 0.78 -0.51
CA LEU A 114 13.88 1.40 -0.66
C LEU A 114 13.83 2.63 0.25
N THR A 115 13.72 3.81 -0.34
CA THR A 115 13.40 5.05 0.40
C THR A 115 11.93 5.35 0.21
N LYS A 116 11.18 5.45 1.32
CA LYS A 116 9.74 5.66 1.28
C LYS A 116 9.34 6.93 2.00
N GLU A 117 8.46 7.71 1.42
CA GLU A 117 7.75 8.80 2.11
C GLU A 117 6.28 8.44 2.24
N ILE A 118 5.75 8.50 3.46
CA ILE A 118 4.37 8.17 3.81
C ILE A 118 3.68 9.42 4.29
N ILE A 119 2.60 9.81 3.62
CA ILE A 119 1.77 10.97 3.97
C ILE A 119 0.28 10.64 3.84
N CYS A 120 -0.56 11.42 4.49
CA CYS A 120 -1.99 11.48 4.17
C CYS A 120 -2.26 12.58 3.13
N ASP A 121 -3.23 12.36 2.26
CA ASP A 121 -3.72 13.43 1.38
C ASP A 121 -4.24 14.60 2.22
N PRO A 122 -3.90 15.86 1.89
CA PRO A 122 -4.34 17.02 2.64
C PRO A 122 -5.86 17.25 2.66
N HIS A 123 -6.60 16.69 1.71
CA HIS A 123 -8.02 16.98 1.50
C HIS A 123 -8.93 15.77 1.51
N HIS A 124 -8.39 14.58 1.29
CA HIS A 124 -9.17 13.34 1.15
C HIS A 124 -8.64 12.24 2.07
N SER A 125 -9.50 11.28 2.42
CA SER A 125 -9.09 10.11 3.20
C SER A 125 -8.32 9.12 2.33
N VAL A 126 -7.07 9.47 2.05
CA VAL A 126 -6.10 8.69 1.26
C VAL A 126 -4.76 8.72 1.96
N VAL A 127 -4.11 7.57 2.04
CA VAL A 127 -2.70 7.45 2.44
C VAL A 127 -1.86 7.14 1.21
N PHE A 128 -0.69 7.78 1.11
CA PHE A 128 0.30 7.51 0.07
C PHE A 128 1.55 6.89 0.64
N GLN A 129 2.16 5.99 -0.10
CA GLN A 129 3.57 5.66 0.01
C GLN A 129 4.27 5.98 -1.32
N TYR A 130 5.11 6.99 -1.32
CA TYR A 130 6.03 7.26 -2.43
C TYR A 130 7.32 6.50 -2.20
N VAL A 131 7.78 5.78 -3.20
CA VAL A 131 8.93 4.87 -3.08
C VAL A 131 9.94 5.17 -4.16
N LYS A 132 11.21 5.28 -3.73
CA LYS A 132 12.37 5.27 -4.62
C LYS A 132 13.17 4.01 -4.36
N LEU A 133 13.30 3.17 -5.39
CA LEU A 133 14.14 1.97 -5.39
C LEU A 133 15.46 2.31 -6.09
N GLU A 134 16.55 2.18 -5.37
CA GLU A 134 17.92 2.32 -5.85
C GLU A 134 18.66 1.01 -5.64
N GLY A 135 19.58 0.67 -6.51
CA GLY A 135 20.34 -0.58 -6.40
C GLY A 135 21.52 -0.66 -7.36
N HIS A 136 22.26 -1.73 -7.26
CA HIS A 136 23.36 -2.01 -8.19
C HIS A 136 22.82 -2.07 -9.62
N GLU A 137 23.53 -1.48 -10.55
CA GLU A 137 23.12 -1.34 -11.94
C GLU A 137 22.73 -2.68 -12.60
N GLU A 138 23.46 -3.75 -12.29
CA GLU A 138 23.19 -5.09 -12.82
C GLU A 138 21.98 -5.77 -12.17
N LEU A 139 21.67 -5.43 -10.91
CA LEU A 139 20.56 -6.05 -10.16
C LEU A 139 19.24 -5.32 -10.37
N LEU A 140 19.28 -3.99 -10.41
CA LEU A 140 18.08 -3.16 -10.41
C LEU A 140 17.06 -3.51 -11.52
N PRO A 141 17.46 -3.81 -12.77
CA PRO A 141 16.51 -4.22 -13.82
C PRO A 141 15.83 -5.57 -13.57
N ARG A 142 16.41 -6.41 -12.71
CA ARG A 142 15.87 -7.75 -12.35
C ARG A 142 14.97 -7.70 -11.14
N LEU A 143 15.04 -6.63 -10.33
CA LEU A 143 14.23 -6.51 -9.13
C LEU A 143 12.76 -6.34 -9.47
N LYS A 144 11.93 -7.12 -8.79
CA LYS A 144 10.48 -7.00 -8.74
C LYS A 144 10.06 -6.55 -7.36
N VAL A 145 9.11 -5.65 -7.31
CA VAL A 145 8.54 -5.14 -6.07
C VAL A 145 7.04 -5.41 -6.07
N TYR A 146 6.56 -5.91 -4.95
CA TYR A 146 5.14 -6.23 -4.72
C TYR A 146 4.62 -5.41 -3.55
N ALA A 147 3.44 -4.83 -3.71
CA ALA A 147 2.71 -4.17 -2.63
C ALA A 147 1.81 -5.21 -1.95
N LEU A 148 2.05 -5.47 -0.67
CA LEU A 148 1.27 -6.39 0.16
C LEU A 148 0.42 -5.59 1.14
N LEU A 149 -0.88 -5.85 1.17
CA LEU A 149 -1.84 -5.18 2.04
C LEU A 149 -2.72 -6.21 2.76
N ALA A 150 -2.80 -6.12 4.09
CA ALA A 150 -3.74 -6.88 4.89
C ALA A 150 -4.93 -6.01 5.31
N PRO A 151 -6.11 -6.15 4.70
CA PRO A 151 -7.30 -5.45 5.14
C PRO A 151 -7.79 -6.03 6.49
N HIS A 152 -8.04 -5.15 7.43
CA HIS A 152 -8.65 -5.43 8.72
C HIS A 152 -9.82 -4.47 8.94
N LEU A 153 -10.69 -4.39 7.93
CA LEU A 153 -11.78 -3.45 7.92
C LEU A 153 -12.76 -3.73 9.07
N ASP A 154 -13.34 -2.65 9.58
CA ASP A 154 -14.26 -2.70 10.72
C ASP A 154 -13.63 -3.42 11.94
N GLY A 155 -12.36 -3.15 12.19
CA GLY A 155 -11.62 -3.57 13.39
C GLY A 155 -11.18 -5.02 13.43
N GLY A 156 -11.16 -5.76 12.30
CA GLY A 156 -10.73 -7.15 12.36
C GLY A 156 -10.34 -7.81 11.05
N GLY A 157 -9.47 -8.82 11.13
CA GLY A 157 -9.00 -9.59 9.98
C GLY A 157 -10.06 -10.54 9.40
N ALA A 158 -10.91 -11.11 10.23
CA ALA A 158 -11.98 -12.01 9.79
C ALA A 158 -13.09 -11.24 9.05
N GLY A 159 -13.75 -11.90 8.11
CA GLY A 159 -14.93 -11.37 7.44
C GLY A 159 -14.67 -10.33 6.36
N ASN A 160 -13.43 -10.08 5.99
CA ASN A 160 -13.10 -9.21 4.87
C ASN A 160 -13.37 -9.93 3.54
N THR A 161 -13.79 -9.17 2.54
CA THR A 161 -13.91 -9.63 1.15
C THR A 161 -13.09 -8.74 0.25
N ALA A 162 -12.46 -9.30 -0.75
CA ALA A 162 -11.65 -8.55 -1.71
C ALA A 162 -11.82 -9.05 -3.13
N ARG A 163 -11.66 -8.15 -4.07
CA ARG A 163 -11.66 -8.45 -5.50
C ARG A 163 -10.66 -7.60 -6.26
N ALA A 164 -10.10 -8.20 -7.30
CA ALA A 164 -9.33 -7.49 -8.31
C ALA A 164 -10.28 -6.72 -9.23
N VAL A 165 -9.92 -5.48 -9.56
CA VAL A 165 -10.71 -4.61 -10.43
C VAL A 165 -9.86 -4.02 -11.54
N ASP A 166 -10.48 -3.68 -12.64
CA ASP A 166 -9.91 -2.89 -13.73
C ASP A 166 -10.66 -1.57 -13.85
N ILE A 167 -9.90 -0.50 -13.90
CA ILE A 167 -10.42 0.84 -14.15
C ILE A 167 -9.67 1.40 -15.36
N ALA A 168 -10.32 1.45 -16.51
CA ALA A 168 -9.75 1.98 -17.76
C ALA A 168 -8.38 1.36 -18.14
N GLY A 169 -8.22 0.05 -17.91
CA GLY A 169 -6.99 -0.69 -18.18
C GLY A 169 -5.97 -0.72 -17.02
N HIS A 170 -6.29 -0.10 -15.89
CA HIS A 170 -5.45 -0.11 -14.69
C HIS A 170 -5.97 -1.13 -13.67
N LYS A 171 -5.17 -2.14 -13.37
CA LYS A 171 -5.47 -3.12 -12.33
C LYS A 171 -5.35 -2.48 -10.95
N MET A 172 -6.34 -2.73 -10.10
CA MET A 172 -6.36 -2.30 -8.70
C MET A 172 -6.92 -3.42 -7.82
N LEU A 173 -6.78 -3.27 -6.52
CA LEU A 173 -7.34 -4.18 -5.52
C LEU A 173 -8.33 -3.42 -4.64
N LEU A 174 -9.48 -4.04 -4.41
CA LEU A 174 -10.55 -3.50 -3.59
C LEU A 174 -10.93 -4.50 -2.50
N ALA A 175 -10.97 -4.04 -1.25
CA ALA A 175 -11.46 -4.81 -0.11
C ALA A 175 -12.61 -4.10 0.57
N TRP A 176 -13.51 -4.85 1.20
CA TRP A 176 -14.63 -4.28 1.97
C TRP A 176 -15.08 -5.19 3.10
N LYS A 177 -15.71 -4.57 4.08
CA LYS A 177 -16.41 -5.21 5.19
C LYS A 177 -17.38 -4.21 5.82
N GLY A 178 -18.63 -4.61 6.03
CA GLY A 178 -19.66 -3.69 6.49
C GLY A 178 -19.79 -2.48 5.56
N PRO A 179 -19.82 -1.25 6.08
CA PRO A 179 -19.92 -0.05 5.26
C PRO A 179 -18.60 0.35 4.61
N TRP A 180 -17.46 -0.14 5.10
CA TRP A 180 -16.15 0.33 4.72
C TRP A 180 -15.58 -0.38 3.51
N SER A 181 -15.00 0.39 2.62
CA SER A 181 -14.22 -0.09 1.47
C SER A 181 -12.85 0.59 1.44
N LEU A 182 -11.86 -0.17 0.99
CA LEU A 182 -10.47 0.24 0.83
C LEU A 182 -10.00 -0.16 -0.55
N ALA A 183 -9.44 0.78 -1.30
CA ALA A 183 -8.85 0.50 -2.61
C ALA A 183 -7.33 0.76 -2.57
N MET A 184 -6.56 -0.10 -3.22
CA MET A 184 -5.12 0.05 -3.43
C MET A 184 -4.82 0.15 -4.91
N GLY A 185 -4.09 1.18 -5.31
CA GLY A 185 -3.61 1.39 -6.66
C GLY A 185 -2.18 1.94 -6.67
N ALA A 186 -1.52 1.88 -7.81
CA ALA A 186 -0.15 2.35 -7.98
C ALA A 186 -0.04 3.34 -9.15
N SER A 187 0.84 4.34 -9.04
CA SER A 187 1.07 5.33 -10.09
C SER A 187 1.66 4.73 -11.36
N CYS A 188 2.51 3.71 -11.23
CA CYS A 188 3.05 2.94 -12.35
C CYS A 188 2.12 1.81 -12.81
N GLY A 189 0.98 1.60 -12.13
CA GLY A 189 0.10 0.46 -12.32
C GLY A 189 0.63 -0.83 -11.73
N PHE A 190 -0.27 -1.81 -11.61
CA PHE A 190 0.09 -3.19 -11.30
C PHE A 190 0.08 -4.02 -12.58
N SER A 191 1.16 -4.76 -12.84
CA SER A 191 1.21 -5.75 -13.92
C SER A 191 0.35 -6.97 -13.59
N ARG A 192 0.36 -7.41 -12.32
CA ARG A 192 -0.40 -8.53 -11.80
C ARG A 192 -0.99 -8.19 -10.44
N VAL A 193 -2.15 -8.73 -10.12
CA VAL A 193 -2.82 -8.57 -8.81
C VAL A 193 -3.43 -9.90 -8.37
N SER A 194 -3.46 -10.15 -7.06
CA SER A 194 -4.08 -11.35 -6.48
C SER A 194 -4.71 -11.06 -5.13
N CYS A 195 -5.87 -11.64 -4.90
CA CYS A 195 -6.51 -11.72 -3.58
C CYS A 195 -6.23 -13.10 -2.99
N GLY A 196 -5.90 -13.18 -1.69
CA GLY A 196 -5.62 -14.47 -1.08
C GLY A 196 -6.04 -14.56 0.38
N PHE A 197 -6.24 -15.79 0.84
CA PHE A 197 -6.44 -16.09 2.25
C PHE A 197 -5.11 -16.27 2.95
N VAL A 198 -4.93 -15.59 4.08
CA VAL A 198 -3.69 -15.61 4.87
C VAL A 198 -3.27 -17.04 5.20
N GLY A 199 -2.02 -17.37 4.92
CA GLY A 199 -1.39 -18.65 5.21
C GLY A 199 -1.73 -19.77 4.24
N ALA A 200 -2.59 -19.52 3.24
CA ALA A 200 -3.00 -20.52 2.24
C ALA A 200 -2.69 -20.05 0.82
N SER A 201 -3.43 -19.08 0.32
CA SER A 201 -3.38 -18.58 -1.06
C SER A 201 -2.91 -17.12 -1.16
N ASP A 202 -2.43 -16.53 -0.07
CA ASP A 202 -1.95 -15.16 -0.09
C ASP A 202 -0.63 -15.01 -0.86
N GLY A 203 -0.44 -13.83 -1.44
CA GLY A 203 0.71 -13.53 -2.27
C GLY A 203 2.05 -13.48 -1.52
N TRP A 204 2.04 -13.32 -0.20
CA TRP A 204 3.26 -13.43 0.61
C TRP A 204 3.84 -14.85 0.49
N ARG A 205 2.99 -15.86 0.66
CA ARG A 205 3.40 -17.27 0.48
C ARG A 205 3.92 -17.54 -0.92
N ASP A 206 3.17 -17.07 -1.92
CA ASP A 206 3.52 -17.25 -3.31
C ASP A 206 4.91 -16.70 -3.64
N VAL A 207 5.17 -15.44 -3.28
CA VAL A 207 6.45 -14.77 -3.56
C VAL A 207 7.60 -15.33 -2.73
N ILE A 208 7.39 -15.59 -1.45
CA ILE A 208 8.46 -16.11 -0.57
C ILE A 208 8.87 -17.54 -0.97
N ASP A 209 7.92 -18.38 -1.37
CA ASP A 209 8.18 -19.76 -1.76
C ASP A 209 8.76 -19.85 -3.17
N ASN A 210 8.36 -18.97 -4.11
CA ASN A 210 8.65 -19.09 -5.54
C ASN A 210 9.56 -17.98 -6.09
N TYR A 211 9.93 -16.96 -5.29
CA TYR A 211 10.66 -15.75 -5.71
C TYR A 211 9.94 -14.91 -6.76
N ARG A 212 8.68 -15.23 -7.03
CA ARG A 212 7.82 -14.55 -8.02
C ARG A 212 6.35 -14.80 -7.69
N MET A 213 5.50 -14.00 -8.31
CA MET A 213 4.05 -14.16 -8.22
C MET A 213 3.57 -15.14 -9.30
N ASP A 214 3.09 -16.31 -8.89
CA ASP A 214 2.52 -17.32 -9.77
C ASP A 214 0.98 -17.28 -9.76
N TRP A 215 0.35 -16.83 -8.66
CA TRP A 215 -1.11 -16.77 -8.51
C TRP A 215 -1.67 -15.40 -8.89
N GLU A 216 -2.84 -15.39 -9.53
CA GLU A 216 -3.63 -14.20 -9.85
C GLU A 216 -5.11 -14.43 -9.50
N PHE A 217 -5.42 -14.73 -8.23
CA PHE A 217 -6.80 -14.92 -7.82
C PHE A 217 -7.58 -13.60 -7.89
N GLY A 218 -8.74 -13.65 -8.56
CA GLY A 218 -9.60 -12.50 -8.77
C GLY A 218 -10.39 -12.08 -7.53
N SER A 219 -10.60 -13.01 -6.60
CA SER A 219 -11.38 -12.75 -5.39
C SER A 219 -10.99 -13.64 -4.21
N ALA A 220 -11.31 -13.15 -3.00
CA ALA A 220 -11.30 -13.91 -1.76
C ALA A 220 -12.43 -13.38 -0.87
N THR A 221 -13.35 -14.25 -0.45
CA THR A 221 -14.60 -13.85 0.17
C THR A 221 -14.69 -14.25 1.63
N ASN A 222 -15.01 -13.28 2.49
CA ASN A 222 -15.37 -13.50 3.90
C ASN A 222 -14.31 -14.22 4.74
N GLY A 223 -13.11 -13.66 4.82
CA GLY A 223 -12.02 -14.27 5.60
C GLY A 223 -10.92 -13.32 6.01
N ASN A 224 -9.81 -13.89 6.49
CA ASN A 224 -8.56 -13.21 6.76
C ASN A 224 -7.76 -13.14 5.45
N LEU A 225 -7.57 -11.95 4.92
CA LEU A 225 -7.06 -11.73 3.58
C LEU A 225 -5.71 -11.01 3.57
N ALA A 226 -4.93 -11.28 2.53
CA ALA A 226 -3.82 -10.44 2.11
C ALA A 226 -3.87 -10.25 0.59
N LEU A 227 -3.71 -9.00 0.17
CA LEU A 227 -3.79 -8.57 -1.22
C LEU A 227 -2.39 -8.27 -1.73
N LEU A 228 -2.08 -8.69 -2.94
CA LEU A 228 -0.77 -8.48 -3.55
C LEU A 228 -0.90 -7.84 -4.94
N GLY A 229 -0.11 -6.79 -5.19
CA GLY A 229 0.06 -6.20 -6.51
C GLY A 229 1.52 -6.12 -6.92
N GLU A 230 1.87 -6.67 -8.09
CA GLU A 230 3.20 -6.52 -8.70
C GLU A 230 3.32 -5.15 -9.36
N LEU A 231 4.27 -4.32 -8.90
CA LEU A 231 4.49 -2.98 -9.45
C LEU A 231 5.07 -3.06 -10.87
N ASN A 232 4.50 -2.29 -11.79
CA ASN A 232 5.02 -2.18 -13.15
C ASN A 232 6.19 -1.17 -13.19
N LEU A 233 7.41 -1.64 -12.90
CA LEU A 233 8.62 -0.83 -12.77
C LEU A 233 9.33 -0.53 -14.11
N CYS A 234 8.61 -0.44 -15.21
CA CYS A 234 9.22 -0.26 -16.55
C CYS A 234 9.94 1.07 -16.74
N ASN A 235 9.61 2.11 -15.95
CA ASN A 235 10.18 3.45 -16.12
C ASN A 235 11.33 3.66 -15.14
N ALA A 236 12.52 3.95 -15.69
CA ALA A 236 13.67 4.40 -14.92
C ALA A 236 13.62 5.93 -14.75
N GLY A 237 13.94 6.41 -13.55
CA GLY A 237 14.30 7.81 -13.34
C GLY A 237 15.57 8.19 -14.11
N ALA A 238 15.87 9.49 -14.20
CA ALA A 238 17.06 9.99 -14.89
C ALA A 238 18.39 9.48 -14.27
N ASP A 239 18.35 9.13 -12.98
CA ASP A 239 19.46 8.56 -12.22
C ASP A 239 19.49 7.00 -12.24
N GLY A 240 18.66 6.38 -13.05
CA GLY A 240 18.51 4.92 -13.12
C GLY A 240 17.63 4.30 -12.04
N SER A 241 17.22 5.05 -11.02
CA SER A 241 16.31 4.56 -9.97
C SER A 241 14.91 4.23 -10.52
N ARG A 242 14.12 3.50 -9.75
CA ARG A 242 12.70 3.27 -10.00
C ARG A 242 11.87 4.03 -8.97
N VAL A 243 10.93 4.85 -9.43
CA VAL A 243 10.06 5.63 -8.56
C VAL A 243 8.59 5.31 -8.84
N PHE A 244 7.82 5.19 -7.78
CA PHE A 244 6.38 4.95 -7.86
C PHE A 244 5.68 5.39 -6.57
N SER A 245 4.38 5.58 -6.65
CA SER A 245 3.52 5.78 -5.47
C SER A 245 2.48 4.67 -5.41
N VAL A 246 2.16 4.23 -4.19
CA VAL A 246 1.00 3.40 -3.91
C VAL A 246 0.03 4.22 -3.06
N ALA A 247 -1.23 4.27 -3.47
CA ALA A 247 -2.27 5.02 -2.78
C ALA A 247 -3.36 4.10 -2.24
N PHE A 248 -3.86 4.45 -1.06
CA PHE A 248 -4.91 3.74 -0.32
C PHE A 248 -6.06 4.70 -0.06
N GLY A 249 -7.12 4.60 -0.86
CA GLY A 249 -8.35 5.37 -0.66
C GLY A 249 -9.35 4.57 0.18
N ILE A 250 -9.91 5.22 1.20
CA ILE A 250 -10.84 4.58 2.12
C ILE A 250 -12.12 5.40 2.28
N GLY A 251 -13.25 4.71 2.41
CA GLY A 251 -14.55 5.35 2.61
C GLY A 251 -15.71 4.36 2.59
N GLU A 252 -16.92 4.90 2.65
CA GLU A 252 -18.13 4.10 2.54
C GLU A 252 -18.41 3.75 1.07
N GLY A 253 -18.49 2.45 0.79
CA GLY A 253 -18.80 1.91 -0.53
C GLY A 253 -17.64 1.87 -1.51
N HIS A 254 -17.74 0.95 -2.46
CA HIS A 254 -16.70 0.64 -3.45
C HIS A 254 -16.32 1.86 -4.29
N HIS A 255 -17.32 2.54 -4.82
CA HIS A 255 -17.14 3.71 -5.69
C HIS A 255 -16.33 4.81 -5.01
N THR A 256 -16.62 5.10 -3.75
CA THR A 256 -15.92 6.13 -2.96
C THR A 256 -14.44 5.80 -2.79
N ALA A 257 -14.12 4.56 -2.38
CA ALA A 257 -12.75 4.13 -2.19
C ALA A 257 -11.95 4.14 -3.50
N LEU A 258 -12.53 3.61 -4.57
CA LEU A 258 -11.90 3.58 -5.90
C LEU A 258 -11.69 4.99 -6.46
N GLN A 259 -12.69 5.85 -6.37
CA GLN A 259 -12.60 7.23 -6.88
C GLN A 259 -11.52 8.04 -6.15
N LYS A 260 -11.46 7.94 -4.82
CA LYS A 260 -10.42 8.61 -4.02
C LYS A 260 -9.02 8.17 -4.43
N THR A 261 -8.81 6.88 -4.63
CA THR A 261 -7.52 6.31 -5.03
C THR A 261 -7.12 6.76 -6.42
N VAL A 262 -8.01 6.66 -7.40
CA VAL A 262 -7.76 7.10 -8.79
C VAL A 262 -7.47 8.59 -8.86
N SER A 263 -8.28 9.42 -8.19
CA SER A 263 -8.09 10.87 -8.15
C SER A 263 -6.77 11.26 -7.51
N ALA A 264 -6.38 10.58 -6.45
CA ALA A 264 -5.11 10.80 -5.77
C ALA A 264 -3.92 10.46 -6.68
N LEU A 265 -3.96 9.34 -7.39
CA LEU A 265 -2.89 8.91 -8.30
C LEU A 265 -2.81 9.76 -9.59
N ALA A 266 -3.86 10.50 -9.94
CA ALA A 266 -3.88 11.40 -11.10
C ALA A 266 -3.01 12.66 -10.90
N THR A 267 -2.64 12.97 -9.66
CA THR A 267 -1.76 14.09 -9.32
C THR A 267 -0.38 13.56 -8.91
N PRO A 268 0.73 14.16 -9.39
CA PRO A 268 2.06 13.77 -8.96
C PRO A 268 2.24 13.85 -7.45
N PHE A 269 2.98 12.91 -6.87
CA PHE A 269 3.19 12.82 -5.43
C PHE A 269 3.78 14.10 -4.85
N GLU A 270 4.70 14.73 -5.55
CA GLU A 270 5.36 15.97 -5.13
C GLU A 270 4.35 17.08 -4.85
N ALA A 271 3.31 17.19 -5.67
CA ALA A 271 2.24 18.17 -5.47
C ALA A 271 1.41 17.87 -4.20
N HIS A 272 1.16 16.60 -3.90
CA HIS A 272 0.53 16.20 -2.62
C HIS A 272 1.43 16.51 -1.44
N ARG A 273 2.71 16.19 -1.54
CA ARG A 273 3.73 16.44 -0.52
C ARG A 273 3.85 17.92 -0.18
N ASP A 274 3.93 18.77 -1.18
CA ASP A 274 4.04 20.23 -0.99
C ASP A 274 2.80 20.82 -0.30
N ARG A 275 1.62 20.38 -0.70
CA ARG A 275 0.36 20.77 -0.04
C ARG A 275 0.29 20.27 1.40
N PHE A 276 0.71 19.03 1.63
CA PHE A 276 0.75 18.42 2.95
C PHE A 276 1.67 19.19 3.90
N ILE A 277 2.90 19.46 3.50
CA ILE A 277 3.86 20.26 4.29
C ILE A 277 3.33 21.69 4.49
N GLY A 278 2.81 22.31 3.43
CA GLY A 278 2.24 23.65 3.50
C GLY A 278 1.04 23.78 4.45
N GLN A 279 0.22 22.76 4.62
CA GLN A 279 -0.85 22.77 5.63
C GLN A 279 -0.28 22.81 7.05
N TRP A 280 0.67 21.94 7.36
CA TRP A 280 1.29 21.87 8.68
C TRP A 280 2.07 23.15 8.99
N HIS A 281 2.78 23.71 8.01
CA HIS A 281 3.52 24.94 8.17
C HIS A 281 2.60 26.12 8.56
N ARG A 282 1.44 26.28 7.92
CA ARG A 282 0.47 27.32 8.26
C ARG A 282 -0.10 27.19 9.68
N VAL A 283 -0.17 25.97 10.20
CA VAL A 283 -0.66 25.72 11.57
C VAL A 283 0.43 26.01 12.60
N ALA A 284 1.66 25.63 12.30
CA ALA A 284 2.80 25.89 13.19
C ALA A 284 3.15 27.38 13.25
N ASN A 285 2.83 28.14 12.20
CA ASN A 285 3.13 29.56 12.07
C ASN A 285 1.86 30.34 11.70
N PRO A 286 0.89 30.48 12.64
CA PRO A 286 -0.29 31.30 12.40
C PRO A 286 0.11 32.79 12.38
N ASP A 287 -0.32 33.53 11.34
CA ASP A 287 -0.14 34.97 11.21
C ASP A 287 -0.86 35.73 12.33
#